data_2f8a6805cfb62078dc172a9cdb3b26d2
#
_entry.id   2f8a6805cfb62078dc172a9cdb3b26d2
#
_cell.length_a   1.000
_cell.length_b   1.000
_cell.length_c   1.000
_cell.angle_alpha   90.00
_cell.angle_beta   90.00
_cell.angle_gamma   90.00
#
_symmetry.space_group_name_H-M   'P 1'
#
loop_
_entity.id
_entity.type
_entity.pdbx_description
1 polymer ?
#
loop_
_entity_poly.entity_id
_entity_poly.type
_entity_poly.pdbx_seq_one_letter_code
_entity_poly.pdbx_strand_id
1 'polypeptide(L)'
;MKKIFMSLLLVLVLIPSSIFAATKYQVPVKLEKFGEPGKESMGNPSLRQVADVEEKDGKYIYKLYLKKMEFMNMEGELTNLYIYEGDKDSSRVETKQSPLSGEYNKVHEFVRTSPKEDKILVAVWVDAMDAIAGGGKGSGEQKAYLKFDWANAKTLEEKKEDQSEKSNSQIKIIVNDKELTPDPAPYVENSRTMVPLRFISEALGLKVDWDGASKTVKITK
;
A
#
# COMPACT_ATOMS: atom_id res chain seq x y z
N MET A 1 -45.36 51.91 -17.55
CA MET A 1 -44.55 50.79 -17.94
C MET A 1 -43.72 50.39 -16.75
N LYS A 2 -44.14 49.34 -15.99
CA LYS A 2 -43.40 48.82 -14.79
C LYS A 2 -42.43 47.76 -15.24
N LYS A 3 -41.13 47.99 -15.08
CA LYS A 3 -40.06 47.01 -15.33
C LYS A 3 -39.98 46.08 -14.13
N ILE A 4 -40.34 44.80 -14.32
CA ILE A 4 -40.19 43.73 -13.34
C ILE A 4 -38.75 43.24 -13.46
N PHE A 5 -37.92 43.51 -12.45
CA PHE A 5 -36.61 42.91 -12.28
C PHE A 5 -36.79 41.50 -11.68
N MET A 6 -36.60 40.48 -12.50
CA MET A 6 -36.61 39.08 -12.06
C MET A 6 -35.19 38.75 -11.56
N SER A 7 -35.04 38.76 -10.24
CA SER A 7 -33.80 38.37 -9.57
C SER A 7 -33.64 36.84 -9.63
N LEU A 8 -32.68 36.37 -10.43
CA LEU A 8 -32.29 34.96 -10.52
C LEU A 8 -31.48 34.60 -9.28
N LEU A 9 -32.14 33.95 -8.31
CA LEU A 9 -31.47 33.43 -7.12
C LEU A 9 -30.67 32.16 -7.50
N LEU A 10 -29.36 32.30 -7.70
CA LEU A 10 -28.43 31.16 -7.94
C LEU A 10 -28.29 30.38 -6.64
N VAL A 11 -29.02 29.28 -6.49
CA VAL A 11 -28.87 28.34 -5.40
C VAL A 11 -27.62 27.51 -5.69
N LEU A 12 -26.50 27.85 -5.04
CA LEU A 12 -25.26 27.05 -5.04
C LEU A 12 -25.50 25.81 -4.19
N VAL A 13 -25.86 24.69 -4.82
CA VAL A 13 -25.96 23.41 -4.16
C VAL A 13 -24.54 22.96 -3.89
N LEU A 14 -24.07 23.15 -2.66
CA LEU A 14 -22.86 22.50 -2.14
C LEU A 14 -23.14 21.00 -2.02
N ILE A 15 -22.75 20.21 -3.03
CA ILE A 15 -22.72 18.76 -2.94
C ILE A 15 -21.59 18.44 -1.98
N PRO A 16 -21.83 17.83 -0.82
CA PRO A 16 -20.75 17.38 0.04
C PRO A 16 -19.95 16.35 -0.73
N SER A 17 -18.68 16.64 -0.99
CA SER A 17 -17.72 15.67 -1.51
C SER A 17 -17.56 14.61 -0.42
N SER A 18 -18.29 13.51 -0.52
CA SER A 18 -18.09 12.35 0.33
C SER A 18 -16.66 11.84 0.07
N ILE A 19 -15.75 12.16 0.97
CA ILE A 19 -14.43 11.54 0.98
C ILE A 19 -14.69 10.08 1.38
N PHE A 20 -14.77 9.19 0.39
CA PHE A 20 -14.86 7.76 0.67
C PHE A 20 -13.51 7.36 1.29
N ALA A 21 -13.56 6.92 2.54
CA ALA A 21 -12.40 6.30 3.18
C ALA A 21 -11.96 5.10 2.33
N ALA A 22 -10.65 4.95 2.17
CA ALA A 22 -10.12 3.80 1.44
C ALA A 22 -10.44 2.51 2.21
N THR A 23 -10.93 1.49 1.52
CA THR A 23 -11.15 0.18 2.13
C THR A 23 -9.94 -0.70 1.81
N LYS A 24 -9.37 -1.33 2.83
CA LYS A 24 -8.20 -2.23 2.68
C LYS A 24 -8.61 -3.68 2.87
N TYR A 25 -8.04 -4.53 2.05
CA TYR A 25 -8.29 -5.96 2.05
C TYR A 25 -6.97 -6.74 2.10
N GLN A 26 -7.00 -7.88 2.77
CA GLN A 26 -6.04 -8.96 2.59
C GLN A 26 -6.73 -10.08 1.83
N VAL A 27 -6.29 -10.29 0.59
CA VAL A 27 -6.92 -11.22 -0.34
C VAL A 27 -5.99 -12.40 -0.58
N PRO A 28 -6.40 -13.65 -0.29
CA PRO A 28 -5.61 -14.80 -0.65
C PRO A 28 -5.35 -14.80 -2.17
N VAL A 29 -4.12 -15.09 -2.55
CA VAL A 29 -3.70 -15.06 -3.96
C VAL A 29 -2.74 -16.20 -4.27
N LYS A 30 -2.84 -16.75 -5.48
CA LYS A 30 -1.94 -17.75 -6.02
C LYS A 30 -1.51 -17.40 -7.43
N LEU A 31 -0.32 -17.86 -7.81
CA LEU A 31 0.13 -17.83 -9.20
C LEU A 31 -0.19 -19.16 -9.86
N GLU A 32 -1.13 -19.15 -10.79
CA GLU A 32 -1.61 -20.33 -11.53
C GLU A 32 -0.95 -20.39 -12.90
N LYS A 33 -0.61 -21.59 -13.35
CA LYS A 33 0.05 -21.83 -14.63
C LYS A 33 -0.87 -21.45 -15.79
N PHE A 34 -0.34 -20.73 -16.78
CA PHE A 34 -1.09 -20.38 -17.98
C PHE A 34 -1.44 -21.65 -18.78
N GLY A 35 -2.70 -21.75 -19.21
CA GLY A 35 -3.19 -22.88 -20.01
C GLY A 35 -3.47 -24.17 -19.23
N GLU A 36 -3.17 -24.22 -17.93
CA GLU A 36 -3.42 -25.40 -17.08
C GLU A 36 -4.22 -24.98 -15.82
N PRO A 37 -5.56 -24.85 -15.92
CA PRO A 37 -6.38 -24.39 -14.80
C PRO A 37 -6.23 -25.24 -13.55
N GLY A 38 -6.11 -24.60 -12.39
CA GLY A 38 -5.96 -25.25 -11.09
C GLY A 38 -4.54 -25.73 -10.77
N LYS A 39 -3.59 -25.63 -11.70
CA LYS A 39 -2.19 -25.99 -11.48
C LYS A 39 -1.38 -24.76 -11.10
N GLU A 40 -0.68 -24.86 -9.99
CA GLU A 40 0.18 -23.77 -9.53
C GLU A 40 1.38 -23.56 -10.46
N SER A 41 1.74 -22.30 -10.68
CA SER A 41 2.97 -21.93 -11.38
C SER A 41 4.19 -22.30 -10.55
N MET A 42 5.31 -22.61 -11.19
CA MET A 42 6.59 -22.85 -10.51
C MET A 42 7.06 -21.64 -9.69
N GLY A 43 6.69 -20.45 -10.09
CA GLY A 43 6.97 -19.22 -9.33
C GLY A 43 6.07 -18.97 -8.12
N ASN A 44 5.01 -19.77 -7.92
CA ASN A 44 4.05 -19.57 -6.82
C ASN A 44 4.70 -19.56 -5.42
N PRO A 45 5.75 -20.35 -5.09
CA PRO A 45 6.42 -20.29 -3.80
C PRO A 45 7.15 -18.99 -3.51
N SER A 46 7.48 -18.18 -4.52
CA SER A 46 8.07 -16.85 -4.33
C SER A 46 7.04 -15.81 -3.91
N LEU A 47 5.77 -16.01 -4.23
CA LEU A 47 4.68 -15.09 -3.93
C LEU A 47 4.18 -15.27 -2.50
N ARG A 48 4.04 -14.19 -1.73
CA ARG A 48 3.23 -14.20 -0.51
C ARG A 48 1.78 -14.54 -0.89
N GLN A 49 1.23 -15.60 -0.30
CA GLN A 49 -0.08 -16.12 -0.64
C GLN A 49 -1.24 -15.22 -0.19
N VAL A 50 -0.94 -13.97 0.13
CA VAL A 50 -1.90 -12.91 0.49
C VAL A 50 -1.44 -11.61 -0.15
N ALA A 51 -2.29 -11.01 -0.96
CA ALA A 51 -2.12 -9.67 -1.51
C ALA A 51 -2.76 -8.64 -0.57
N ASP A 52 -2.15 -7.48 -0.43
CA ASP A 52 -2.82 -6.33 0.16
C ASP A 52 -3.47 -5.53 -0.98
N VAL A 53 -4.75 -5.20 -0.82
CA VAL A 53 -5.51 -4.46 -1.82
C VAL A 53 -6.19 -3.27 -1.16
N GLU A 54 -6.03 -2.08 -1.74
CA GLU A 54 -6.69 -0.85 -1.31
C GLU A 54 -7.71 -0.44 -2.36
N GLU A 55 -8.97 -0.33 -1.94
CA GLU A 55 -10.05 0.24 -2.76
C GLU A 55 -10.22 1.71 -2.41
N LYS A 56 -9.98 2.58 -3.39
CA LYS A 56 -10.08 4.03 -3.23
C LYS A 56 -10.51 4.67 -4.54
N ASP A 57 -11.50 5.55 -4.48
CA ASP A 57 -11.99 6.32 -5.64
C ASP A 57 -12.33 5.44 -6.86
N GLY A 58 -12.95 4.27 -6.62
CA GLY A 58 -13.31 3.29 -7.65
C GLY A 58 -12.12 2.57 -8.30
N LYS A 59 -10.95 2.65 -7.69
CA LYS A 59 -9.73 1.94 -8.11
C LYS A 59 -9.31 0.93 -7.06
N TYR A 60 -8.72 -0.15 -7.51
CA TYR A 60 -8.14 -1.20 -6.68
C TYR A 60 -6.63 -1.19 -6.86
N ILE A 61 -5.89 -0.88 -5.81
CA ILE A 61 -4.42 -0.84 -5.78
C ILE A 61 -3.96 -2.14 -5.15
N TYR A 62 -3.34 -3.00 -5.94
CA TYR A 62 -2.85 -4.32 -5.52
C TYR A 62 -1.37 -4.23 -5.16
N LYS A 63 -0.99 -4.86 -4.05
CA LYS A 63 0.41 -5.03 -3.63
C LYS A 63 0.70 -6.52 -3.48
N LEU A 64 1.62 -7.00 -4.29
CA LEU A 64 2.11 -8.38 -4.25
C LEU A 64 3.53 -8.38 -3.68
N TYR A 65 3.78 -9.28 -2.76
CA TYR A 65 5.07 -9.40 -2.08
C TYR A 65 5.76 -10.66 -2.56
N LEU A 66 7.00 -10.50 -3.01
CA LEU A 66 7.78 -11.59 -3.58
C LEU A 66 9.12 -11.73 -2.86
N LYS A 67 9.59 -12.98 -2.82
CA LYS A 67 10.90 -13.34 -2.29
C LYS A 67 11.70 -14.09 -3.33
N LYS A 68 13.00 -14.14 -3.14
CA LYS A 68 13.89 -15.01 -3.88
C LYS A 68 13.51 -16.47 -3.66
N MET A 69 13.76 -17.28 -4.65
CA MET A 69 13.58 -18.73 -4.58
C MET A 69 14.73 -19.46 -5.26
N GLU A 70 15.02 -20.66 -4.79
CA GLU A 70 15.93 -21.55 -5.48
C GLU A 70 15.17 -22.47 -6.43
N PHE A 71 15.64 -22.59 -7.64
CA PHE A 71 15.13 -23.52 -8.65
C PHE A 71 16.31 -24.12 -9.41
N MET A 72 16.42 -25.46 -9.44
CA MET A 72 17.48 -26.20 -10.11
C MET A 72 18.89 -25.74 -9.73
N ASN A 73 19.14 -25.49 -8.44
CA ASN A 73 20.39 -24.97 -7.88
C ASN A 73 20.77 -23.54 -8.36
N MET A 74 19.80 -22.80 -8.85
CA MET A 74 19.95 -21.39 -9.20
C MET A 74 19.04 -20.55 -8.31
N GLU A 75 19.60 -19.49 -7.72
CA GLU A 75 18.80 -18.46 -7.07
C GLU A 75 18.17 -17.58 -8.17
N GLY A 76 16.86 -17.43 -8.11
CA GLY A 76 16.11 -16.54 -8.99
C GLY A 76 15.21 -15.62 -8.19
N GLU A 77 15.00 -14.44 -8.70
CA GLU A 77 13.94 -13.55 -8.23
C GLU A 77 13.14 -13.02 -9.40
N LEU A 78 11.90 -12.62 -9.13
CA LEU A 78 11.10 -12.00 -10.16
C LEU A 78 11.74 -10.66 -10.56
N THR A 79 12.17 -10.58 -11.82
CA THR A 79 12.79 -9.38 -12.39
C THR A 79 11.72 -8.36 -12.74
N ASN A 80 10.69 -8.78 -13.49
CA ASN A 80 9.57 -7.94 -13.89
C ASN A 80 8.25 -8.70 -13.80
N LEU A 81 7.20 -7.97 -13.49
CA LEU A 81 5.81 -8.42 -13.54
C LEU A 81 5.01 -7.46 -14.43
N TYR A 82 4.35 -7.99 -15.42
CA TYR A 82 3.47 -7.24 -16.31
C TYR A 82 2.02 -7.69 -16.13
N ILE A 83 1.12 -6.74 -16.09
CA ILE A 83 -0.32 -6.98 -16.01
C ILE A 83 -0.92 -6.77 -17.40
N TYR A 84 -1.73 -7.70 -17.87
CA TYR A 84 -2.48 -7.53 -19.12
C TYR A 84 -3.76 -6.75 -18.86
N GLU A 85 -3.95 -5.66 -19.61
CA GLU A 85 -5.19 -4.87 -19.60
C GLU A 85 -6.18 -5.34 -20.66
N GLY A 86 -5.86 -6.43 -21.38
CA GLY A 86 -6.67 -7.07 -22.39
C GLY A 86 -5.98 -8.33 -22.92
N ASP A 87 -6.53 -8.96 -23.94
CA ASP A 87 -6.08 -10.25 -24.43
C ASP A 87 -4.80 -10.19 -25.30
N LYS A 88 -4.37 -8.99 -25.68
CA LYS A 88 -3.22 -8.78 -26.57
C LYS A 88 -1.94 -8.54 -25.78
N ASP A 89 -0.84 -9.10 -26.25
CA ASP A 89 0.49 -8.88 -25.65
C ASP A 89 0.90 -7.39 -25.62
N SER A 90 0.41 -6.59 -26.56
CA SER A 90 0.64 -5.14 -26.61
C SER A 90 -0.10 -4.35 -25.51
N SER A 91 -1.04 -4.97 -24.82
CA SER A 91 -1.84 -4.33 -23.76
C SER A 91 -1.26 -4.50 -22.35
N ARG A 92 -0.06 -5.10 -22.24
CA ARG A 92 0.55 -5.32 -20.93
C ARG A 92 1.23 -4.06 -20.40
N VAL A 93 1.08 -3.85 -19.09
CA VAL A 93 1.68 -2.73 -18.35
C VAL A 93 2.61 -3.29 -17.28
N GLU A 94 3.80 -2.73 -17.17
CA GLU A 94 4.74 -3.11 -16.12
C GLU A 94 4.27 -2.59 -14.75
N THR A 95 4.37 -3.43 -13.74
CA THR A 95 4.05 -3.03 -12.37
C THR A 95 5.13 -2.11 -11.80
N LYS A 96 4.74 -1.22 -10.90
CA LYS A 96 5.69 -0.46 -10.09
C LYS A 96 6.32 -1.39 -9.07
N GLN A 97 7.64 -1.50 -9.04
CA GLN A 97 8.35 -2.32 -8.07
C GLN A 97 9.15 -1.48 -7.09
N SER A 98 9.27 -1.97 -5.86
CA SER A 98 10.05 -1.35 -4.80
C SER A 98 10.72 -2.42 -3.94
N PRO A 99 11.98 -2.20 -3.50
CA PRO A 99 12.68 -3.12 -2.62
C PRO A 99 12.06 -3.10 -1.21
N LEU A 100 12.15 -4.22 -0.52
CA LEU A 100 11.76 -4.38 0.87
C LEU A 100 12.90 -5.01 1.68
N SER A 101 12.82 -4.87 3.01
CA SER A 101 13.67 -5.59 3.95
C SER A 101 12.89 -6.73 4.60
N GLY A 102 13.51 -7.90 4.75
CA GLY A 102 12.91 -9.07 5.40
C GLY A 102 12.80 -10.28 4.47
N GLU A 103 11.89 -11.21 4.80
CA GLU A 103 11.68 -12.44 4.03
C GLU A 103 11.27 -12.15 2.59
N TYR A 104 10.35 -11.20 2.39
CA TYR A 104 9.96 -10.72 1.07
C TYR A 104 10.79 -9.49 0.75
N ASN A 105 11.57 -9.57 -0.31
CA ASN A 105 12.55 -8.56 -0.67
C ASN A 105 12.06 -7.56 -1.72
N LYS A 106 10.85 -7.80 -2.28
CA LYS A 106 10.28 -6.97 -3.34
C LYS A 106 8.76 -6.88 -3.22
N VAL A 107 8.22 -5.69 -3.48
CA VAL A 107 6.78 -5.47 -3.68
C VAL A 107 6.52 -4.98 -5.10
N HIS A 108 5.50 -5.57 -5.74
CA HIS A 108 4.96 -5.11 -7.02
C HIS A 108 3.58 -4.49 -6.79
N GLU A 109 3.40 -3.27 -7.28
CA GLU A 109 2.16 -2.51 -7.16
C GLU A 109 1.57 -2.26 -8.54
N PHE A 110 0.26 -2.46 -8.69
CA PHE A 110 -0.50 -2.13 -9.89
C PHE A 110 -1.92 -1.72 -9.54
N VAL A 111 -2.58 -1.05 -10.47
CA VAL A 111 -3.93 -0.50 -10.31
C VAL A 111 -4.89 -1.15 -11.29
N ARG A 112 -6.09 -1.50 -10.81
CA ARG A 112 -7.21 -1.95 -11.63
C ARG A 112 -8.43 -1.05 -11.40
N THR A 113 -9.20 -0.86 -12.45
CA THR A 113 -10.50 -0.15 -12.39
C THR A 113 -11.68 -1.12 -12.36
N SER A 114 -11.45 -2.37 -12.75
CA SER A 114 -12.44 -3.44 -12.62
C SER A 114 -12.55 -3.89 -11.17
N PRO A 115 -13.76 -4.05 -10.63
CA PRO A 115 -13.94 -4.46 -9.25
C PRO A 115 -13.59 -5.94 -9.06
N LYS A 116 -12.77 -6.24 -8.06
CA LYS A 116 -12.56 -7.57 -7.44
C LYS A 116 -12.42 -8.71 -8.47
N GLU A 117 -11.50 -8.56 -9.43
CA GLU A 117 -11.24 -9.59 -10.42
C GLU A 117 -10.66 -10.85 -9.74
N ASP A 118 -11.28 -12.00 -9.96
CA ASP A 118 -10.82 -13.30 -9.43
C ASP A 118 -9.54 -13.78 -10.12
N LYS A 119 -9.31 -13.34 -11.37
CA LYS A 119 -8.24 -13.85 -12.21
C LYS A 119 -7.69 -12.75 -13.10
N ILE A 120 -6.39 -12.50 -12.99
CA ILE A 120 -5.69 -11.48 -13.79
C ILE A 120 -4.56 -12.15 -14.56
N LEU A 121 -4.55 -11.99 -15.89
CA LEU A 121 -3.45 -12.46 -16.74
C LEU A 121 -2.22 -11.61 -16.50
N VAL A 122 -1.08 -12.28 -16.33
CA VAL A 122 0.22 -11.64 -16.09
C VAL A 122 1.32 -12.27 -16.93
N ALA A 123 2.38 -11.54 -17.19
CA ALA A 123 3.66 -12.09 -17.61
C ALA A 123 4.67 -11.92 -16.49
N VAL A 124 5.36 -12.98 -16.14
CA VAL A 124 6.40 -13.05 -15.12
C VAL A 124 7.74 -13.29 -15.79
N TRP A 125 8.70 -12.44 -15.52
CA TRP A 125 10.05 -12.60 -16.04
C TRP A 125 11.04 -12.74 -14.90
N VAL A 126 11.81 -13.83 -14.97
CA VAL A 126 12.93 -14.13 -14.07
C VAL A 126 14.18 -14.23 -14.95
N ASP A 127 15.15 -13.35 -14.75
CA ASP A 127 16.36 -13.26 -15.57
C ASP A 127 17.18 -14.56 -15.56
N ALA A 128 17.26 -15.26 -14.42
CA ALA A 128 17.91 -16.57 -14.34
C ALA A 128 17.27 -17.62 -15.27
N MET A 129 15.99 -17.47 -15.64
CA MET A 129 15.31 -18.38 -16.56
C MET A 129 15.71 -18.15 -18.02
N ASP A 130 16.27 -17.00 -18.37
CA ASP A 130 16.76 -16.73 -19.73
C ASP A 130 17.84 -17.74 -20.14
N ALA A 131 18.71 -18.12 -19.20
CA ALA A 131 19.75 -19.11 -19.43
C ALA A 131 19.18 -20.51 -19.73
N ILE A 132 18.04 -20.88 -19.08
CA ILE A 132 17.36 -22.17 -19.30
C ILE A 132 16.62 -22.14 -20.63
N ALA A 133 16.00 -21.02 -20.98
CA ALA A 133 15.25 -20.87 -22.23
C ALA A 133 16.18 -20.84 -23.46
N GLY A 134 17.49 -20.65 -23.26
CA GLY A 134 18.48 -20.63 -24.34
C GLY A 134 18.38 -19.43 -25.26
N GLY A 135 17.74 -18.35 -24.81
CA GLY A 135 17.55 -17.11 -25.56
C GLY A 135 18.28 -15.91 -24.96
N GLY A 136 18.08 -14.73 -25.55
CA GLY A 136 18.53 -13.48 -24.98
C GLY A 136 17.64 -12.99 -23.85
N LYS A 137 17.88 -11.74 -23.41
CA LYS A 137 17.12 -11.07 -22.36
C LYS A 137 15.60 -11.15 -22.63
N GLY A 138 14.84 -11.64 -21.66
CA GLY A 138 13.38 -11.80 -21.72
C GLY A 138 12.90 -13.14 -22.27
N SER A 139 13.79 -14.06 -22.74
CA SER A 139 13.38 -15.37 -23.25
C SER A 139 12.78 -16.27 -22.17
N GLY A 140 13.11 -16.02 -20.91
CA GLY A 140 12.56 -16.73 -19.76
C GLY A 140 11.20 -16.20 -19.26
N GLU A 141 10.62 -15.20 -19.95
CA GLU A 141 9.31 -14.67 -19.60
C GLU A 141 8.22 -15.72 -19.81
N GLN A 142 7.32 -15.88 -18.85
CA GLN A 142 6.22 -16.82 -18.88
C GLN A 142 4.90 -16.13 -18.57
N LYS A 143 3.83 -16.54 -19.26
CA LYS A 143 2.46 -16.16 -18.90
C LYS A 143 1.99 -16.96 -17.69
N ALA A 144 1.23 -16.32 -16.82
CA ALA A 144 0.61 -16.92 -15.66
C ALA A 144 -0.71 -16.18 -15.32
N TYR A 145 -1.46 -16.73 -14.38
CA TYR A 145 -2.61 -16.03 -13.81
C TYR A 145 -2.38 -15.77 -12.33
N LEU A 146 -2.59 -14.53 -11.90
CA LEU A 146 -2.85 -14.23 -10.50
C LEU A 146 -4.32 -14.61 -10.23
N LYS A 147 -4.54 -15.58 -9.35
CA LYS A 147 -5.87 -15.99 -8.92
C LYS A 147 -6.13 -15.50 -7.51
N PHE A 148 -7.12 -14.64 -7.37
CA PHE A 148 -7.54 -14.03 -6.11
C PHE A 148 -8.77 -14.73 -5.56
N ASP A 149 -8.77 -15.00 -4.26
CA ASP A 149 -9.92 -15.56 -3.55
C ASP A 149 -10.62 -14.44 -2.75
N TRP A 150 -11.46 -13.69 -3.45
CA TRP A 150 -12.23 -12.62 -2.84
C TRP A 150 -13.28 -13.11 -1.86
N ALA A 151 -13.72 -14.36 -1.96
CA ALA A 151 -14.69 -14.94 -1.02
C ALA A 151 -14.08 -15.09 0.38
N ASN A 152 -12.76 -15.31 0.47
CA ASN A 152 -12.00 -15.43 1.70
C ASN A 152 -11.16 -14.18 2.01
N ALA A 153 -11.42 -13.07 1.32
CA ALA A 153 -10.77 -11.80 1.61
C ALA A 153 -11.13 -11.29 3.00
N LYS A 154 -10.14 -10.83 3.74
CA LYS A 154 -10.33 -10.14 5.01
C LYS A 154 -10.34 -8.64 4.77
N THR A 155 -11.43 -7.97 5.08
CA THR A 155 -11.46 -6.51 5.12
C THR A 155 -10.65 -6.08 6.34
N LEU A 156 -9.65 -5.27 6.10
CA LEU A 156 -8.98 -4.54 7.18
C LEU A 156 -9.84 -3.30 7.39
N GLU A 157 -10.69 -3.33 8.38
CA GLU A 157 -11.35 -2.11 8.81
C GLU A 157 -10.24 -1.11 9.15
N GLU A 158 -10.11 -0.05 8.35
CA GLU A 158 -9.53 1.15 8.93
C GLU A 158 -10.46 1.46 10.09
N LYS A 159 -9.97 1.27 11.31
CA LYS A 159 -10.60 1.92 12.44
C LYS A 159 -10.71 3.36 12.00
N LYS A 160 -11.91 3.79 11.60
CA LYS A 160 -12.21 5.21 11.58
C LYS A 160 -11.63 5.68 12.90
N GLU A 161 -10.72 6.61 12.85
CA GLU A 161 -10.45 7.43 14.03
C GLU A 161 -11.75 8.18 14.30
N ASP A 162 -12.70 7.41 14.82
CA ASP A 162 -13.78 7.99 15.60
C ASP A 162 -13.08 8.48 16.86
N GLN A 163 -13.10 9.78 17.04
CA GLN A 163 -12.47 10.46 18.17
C GLN A 163 -13.03 10.02 19.52
N SER A 164 -13.65 8.84 19.63
CA SER A 164 -14.29 8.34 20.84
C SER A 164 -13.92 6.94 21.32
N GLU A 165 -13.04 6.16 20.60
CA GLU A 165 -12.51 4.93 21.19
C GLU A 165 -11.00 4.80 20.99
N LYS A 166 -10.25 5.54 21.80
CA LYS A 166 -8.86 5.19 22.13
C LYS A 166 -8.85 3.77 22.70
N SER A 167 -8.44 2.79 21.88
CA SER A 167 -7.93 1.52 22.39
C SER A 167 -6.85 1.86 23.41
N ASN A 168 -7.08 1.54 24.66
CA ASN A 168 -6.35 1.97 25.86
C ASN A 168 -4.99 1.26 26.01
N SER A 169 -4.10 1.42 25.03
CA SER A 169 -2.66 1.39 25.26
C SER A 169 -2.12 2.81 25.12
N GLN A 170 -2.61 3.67 26.00
CA GLN A 170 -2.19 5.06 26.06
C GLN A 170 -0.70 5.08 26.37
N ILE A 171 0.12 5.59 25.41
CA ILE A 171 1.54 5.83 25.68
C ILE A 171 1.58 6.85 26.81
N LYS A 172 1.98 6.40 28.00
CA LYS A 172 2.16 7.27 29.15
C LYS A 172 3.52 7.94 29.09
N ILE A 173 3.54 9.24 29.29
CA ILE A 173 4.76 10.01 29.41
C ILE A 173 4.87 10.43 30.88
N ILE A 174 5.96 10.04 31.54
CA ILE A 174 6.23 10.39 32.92
C ILE A 174 7.53 11.18 32.94
N VAL A 175 7.49 12.40 33.46
CA VAL A 175 8.66 13.25 33.65
C VAL A 175 8.73 13.67 35.11
N ASN A 176 9.83 13.35 35.81
CA ASN A 176 10.02 13.64 37.24
C ASN A 176 8.82 13.12 38.07
N ASP A 177 8.43 11.85 37.87
CA ASP A 177 7.31 11.15 38.53
C ASP A 177 5.92 11.77 38.31
N LYS A 178 5.81 12.74 37.38
CA LYS A 178 4.55 13.36 37.01
C LYS A 178 4.09 12.84 35.63
N GLU A 179 2.90 12.28 35.57
CA GLU A 179 2.25 11.88 34.31
C GLU A 179 1.85 13.13 33.52
N LEU A 180 2.22 13.15 32.24
CA LEU A 180 1.97 14.26 31.33
C LEU A 180 0.97 13.84 30.26
N THR A 181 0.09 14.76 29.87
CA THR A 181 -0.86 14.60 28.77
C THR A 181 -0.53 15.59 27.66
N PRO A 182 0.37 15.21 26.73
CA PRO A 182 0.77 16.11 25.65
C PRO A 182 -0.30 16.30 24.60
N ASP A 183 -0.32 17.47 23.98
CA ASP A 183 -1.06 17.78 22.77
C ASP A 183 -0.05 18.30 21.71
N PRO A 184 0.07 17.64 20.53
CA PRO A 184 -0.61 16.41 20.11
C PRO A 184 -0.18 15.16 20.92
N ALA A 185 -1.03 14.13 20.95
CA ALA A 185 -0.75 12.87 21.64
C ALA A 185 0.46 12.14 21.05
N PRO A 186 1.25 11.42 21.86
CA PRO A 186 2.34 10.60 21.36
C PRO A 186 1.79 9.42 20.51
N TYR A 187 2.57 9.00 19.50
CA TYR A 187 2.20 7.91 18.61
C TYR A 187 3.42 7.04 18.25
N VAL A 188 3.18 5.85 17.71
CA VAL A 188 4.24 4.97 17.22
C VAL A 188 4.27 5.02 15.70
N GLU A 189 5.45 5.30 15.14
CA GLU A 189 5.70 5.27 13.70
C GLU A 189 7.01 4.52 13.43
N ASN A 190 6.97 3.58 12.48
CA ASN A 190 8.13 2.76 12.10
C ASN A 190 8.85 2.14 13.31
N SER A 191 8.10 1.58 14.25
CA SER A 191 8.59 1.00 15.52
C SER A 191 9.34 1.98 16.43
N ARG A 192 9.10 3.28 16.27
CA ARG A 192 9.64 4.36 17.11
C ARG A 192 8.50 5.14 17.76
N THR A 193 8.65 5.44 19.04
CA THR A 193 7.69 6.29 19.73
C THR A 193 8.00 7.76 19.42
N MET A 194 7.07 8.43 18.78
CA MET A 194 7.14 9.85 18.47
C MET A 194 6.46 10.63 19.59
N VAL A 195 7.17 11.65 20.12
CA VAL A 195 6.67 12.48 21.21
C VAL A 195 6.80 13.96 20.86
N PRO A 196 5.90 14.83 21.32
CA PRO A 196 6.00 16.28 21.08
C PRO A 196 7.21 16.86 21.80
N LEU A 197 8.26 17.18 21.06
CA LEU A 197 9.55 17.64 21.58
C LEU A 197 9.40 18.86 22.48
N ARG A 198 8.63 19.87 22.05
CA ARG A 198 8.40 21.09 22.83
C ARG A 198 7.83 20.76 24.21
N PHE A 199 6.79 19.93 24.23
CA PHE A 199 6.10 19.57 25.45
C PHE A 199 7.01 18.87 26.47
N ILE A 200 7.85 17.94 26.01
CA ILE A 200 8.80 17.24 26.87
C ILE A 200 9.88 18.17 27.37
N SER A 201 10.43 19.02 26.49
CA SER A 201 11.49 19.95 26.87
C SER A 201 11.00 20.97 27.89
N GLU A 202 9.82 21.55 27.73
CA GLU A 202 9.22 22.50 28.66
C GLU A 202 8.91 21.85 30.02
N ALA A 203 8.45 20.57 30.02
CA ALA A 203 8.25 19.83 31.26
C ALA A 203 9.55 19.56 32.03
N LEU A 204 10.69 19.54 31.32
CA LEU A 204 12.03 19.48 31.93
C LEU A 204 12.61 20.87 32.28
N GLY A 205 11.83 21.94 32.13
CA GLY A 205 12.24 23.31 32.45
C GLY A 205 13.14 23.95 31.39
N LEU A 206 13.09 23.46 30.15
CA LEU A 206 13.86 23.96 29.02
C LEU A 206 12.97 24.84 28.13
N LYS A 207 13.57 25.81 27.47
CA LYS A 207 12.92 26.68 26.49
C LYS A 207 13.10 26.11 25.07
N VAL A 208 12.04 26.10 24.25
CA VAL A 208 12.10 25.61 22.88
C VAL A 208 11.68 26.68 21.89
N ASP A 209 12.60 27.08 21.04
CA ASP A 209 12.40 28.03 19.95
C ASP A 209 12.45 27.29 18.59
N TRP A 210 11.58 27.67 17.65
CA TRP A 210 11.57 27.17 16.29
C TRP A 210 11.89 28.28 15.31
N ASP A 211 12.95 28.08 14.51
CA ASP A 211 13.26 28.94 13.37
C ASP A 211 12.75 28.27 12.08
N GLY A 212 11.67 28.81 11.54
CA GLY A 212 11.05 28.31 10.32
C GLY A 212 11.87 28.57 9.05
N ALA A 213 12.75 29.58 9.05
CA ALA A 213 13.59 29.90 7.90
C ALA A 213 14.74 28.91 7.75
N SER A 214 15.41 28.59 8.85
CA SER A 214 16.51 27.61 8.89
C SER A 214 16.02 26.18 9.18
N LYS A 215 14.71 25.98 9.44
CA LYS A 215 14.11 24.70 9.88
C LYS A 215 14.83 24.10 11.10
N THR A 216 15.19 24.96 12.05
CA THR A 216 16.00 24.58 13.22
C THR A 216 15.18 24.69 14.49
N VAL A 217 15.20 23.64 15.32
CA VAL A 217 14.71 23.68 16.70
C VAL A 217 15.90 24.02 17.62
N LYS A 218 15.75 25.03 18.45
CA LYS A 218 16.73 25.41 19.47
C LYS A 218 16.15 25.13 20.85
N ILE A 219 16.87 24.35 21.65
CA ILE A 219 16.52 24.05 23.04
C ILE A 219 17.58 24.69 23.95
N THR A 220 17.14 25.45 24.91
CA THR A 220 18.02 26.16 25.86
C THR A 220 17.53 25.97 27.30
N LYS A 221 18.46 26.03 28.23
CA LYS A 221 18.18 26.01 29.67
C LYS A 221 18.05 27.43 30.19
#